data_cd31534d312c6573e60847f0e7514e72
#
_entry.id   cd31534d312c6573e60847f0e7514e72
#
_cell.length_a   1.000
_cell.length_b   1.000
_cell.length_c   1.000
_cell.angle_alpha   90.00
_cell.angle_beta   90.00
_cell.angle_gamma   90.00
#
_symmetry.space_group_name_H-M   'P 1'
#
loop_
_entity.id
_entity.type
_entity.pdbx_description
1 polymer ?
#
loop_
_entity_poly.entity_id
_entity_poly.type
_entity_poly.pdbx_seq_one_letter_code
_entity_poly.pdbx_strand_id
1 'polypeptide(L)'
;MEAFAVPIKPGKAETWKSWAAETTGARKAEFDEMNQRMGITTHAAWLQQNPDGSQLAVVVLDGPGASEFLGTLATSDHEFDRWFRSNVEDIHPMDFSAPPPPAPVRFF
;
A
#
# COMPACT_ATOMS: atom_id res chain seq x y z
N MET A 1 -4.10 -14.13 4.02
CA MET A 1 -2.98 -13.18 4.19
C MET A 1 -2.29 -12.96 2.87
N GLU A 2 -2.08 -11.71 2.52
CA GLU A 2 -1.36 -11.31 1.31
C GLU A 2 -0.10 -10.55 1.69
N ALA A 3 0.99 -10.75 0.94
CA ALA A 3 2.24 -10.02 1.14
C ALA A 3 2.72 -9.47 -0.20
N PHE A 4 3.23 -8.24 -0.20
CA PHE A 4 3.74 -7.57 -1.39
C PHE A 4 5.12 -6.99 -1.09
N ALA A 5 6.00 -7.02 -2.08
CA ALA A 5 7.25 -6.25 -2.05
C ALA A 5 7.21 -5.28 -3.22
N VAL A 6 7.16 -3.99 -2.93
CA VAL A 6 6.95 -2.97 -3.95
C VAL A 6 8.13 -2.01 -3.94
N PRO A 7 8.85 -1.86 -5.06
CA PRO A 7 9.96 -0.92 -5.13
C PRO A 7 9.52 0.51 -4.82
N ILE A 8 10.39 1.27 -4.19
CA ILE A 8 10.21 2.71 -4.00
C ILE A 8 10.99 3.42 -5.09
N LYS A 9 10.34 4.34 -5.80
CA LYS A 9 11.01 5.10 -6.86
C LYS A 9 12.22 5.83 -6.31
N PRO A 10 13.31 5.97 -7.07
CA PRO A 10 14.49 6.72 -6.63
C PRO A 10 14.10 8.12 -6.13
N GLY A 11 14.63 8.50 -4.95
CA GLY A 11 14.34 9.80 -4.34
C GLY A 11 13.01 9.90 -3.60
N LYS A 12 12.22 8.83 -3.52
CA LYS A 12 10.89 8.86 -2.88
C LYS A 12 10.83 8.23 -1.49
N ALA A 13 11.95 7.77 -0.92
CA ALA A 13 11.94 7.13 0.40
C ALA A 13 11.47 8.09 1.51
N GLU A 14 11.90 9.34 1.50
CA GLU A 14 11.46 10.32 2.48
C GLU A 14 9.98 10.69 2.28
N THR A 15 9.51 10.74 1.04
CA THR A 15 8.09 10.92 0.73
C THR A 15 7.27 9.77 1.29
N TRP A 16 7.75 8.52 1.14
CA TRP A 16 7.09 7.34 1.70
C TRP A 16 6.98 7.42 3.23
N LYS A 17 8.06 7.82 3.91
CA LYS A 17 8.08 7.97 5.37
C LYS A 17 7.09 9.03 5.84
N SER A 18 7.04 10.17 5.16
CA SER A 18 6.12 11.26 5.48
C SER A 18 4.67 10.84 5.27
N TRP A 19 4.39 10.14 4.18
CA TRP A 19 3.07 9.61 3.89
C TRP A 19 2.64 8.55 4.92
N ALA A 20 3.55 7.65 5.29
CA ALA A 20 3.29 6.64 6.33
C ALA A 20 2.97 7.31 7.67
N ALA A 21 3.71 8.35 8.04
CA ALA A 21 3.48 9.09 9.27
C ALA A 21 2.11 9.80 9.26
N GLU A 22 1.73 10.40 8.15
CA GLU A 22 0.43 11.05 8.00
C GLU A 22 -0.71 10.03 8.04
N THR A 23 -0.55 8.91 7.36
CA THR A 23 -1.54 7.83 7.29
C THR A 23 -1.83 7.23 8.67
N THR A 24 -0.80 7.04 9.49
CA THR A 24 -0.91 6.45 10.82
C THR A 24 -0.99 7.50 11.95
N GLY A 25 -0.96 8.77 11.61
CA GLY A 25 -1.06 9.89 12.53
C GLY A 25 -2.32 10.72 12.29
N ALA A 26 -2.18 11.84 11.58
CA ALA A 26 -3.27 12.79 11.37
C ALA A 26 -4.46 12.17 10.64
N ARG A 27 -4.25 11.21 9.74
CA ARG A 27 -5.31 10.56 8.97
C ARG A 27 -5.60 9.12 9.42
N LYS A 28 -5.18 8.74 10.63
CA LYS A 28 -5.36 7.37 11.12
C LYS A 28 -6.82 6.93 11.16
N ALA A 29 -7.72 7.79 11.60
CA ALA A 29 -9.15 7.45 11.66
C ALA A 29 -9.71 7.11 10.27
N GLU A 30 -9.31 7.84 9.24
CA GLU A 30 -9.73 7.60 7.87
C GLU A 30 -9.08 6.32 7.30
N PHE A 31 -7.83 6.06 7.66
CA PHE A 31 -7.13 4.84 7.30
C PHE A 31 -7.80 3.61 7.90
N ASP A 32 -8.14 3.67 9.18
CA ASP A 32 -8.85 2.59 9.88
C ASP A 32 -10.22 2.34 9.25
N GLU A 33 -10.94 3.39 8.89
CA GLU A 33 -12.24 3.28 8.22
C GLU A 33 -12.12 2.65 6.83
N MET A 34 -11.12 3.04 6.05
CA MET A 34 -10.85 2.43 4.74
C MET A 34 -10.62 0.92 4.89
N ASN A 35 -9.77 0.53 5.83
CA ASN A 35 -9.49 -0.88 6.09
C ASN A 35 -10.76 -1.64 6.50
N GLN A 36 -11.59 -1.04 7.34
CA GLN A 36 -12.86 -1.64 7.75
C GLN A 36 -13.80 -1.83 6.55
N ARG A 37 -13.95 -0.81 5.71
CA ARG A 37 -14.80 -0.89 4.51
C ARG A 37 -14.30 -1.94 3.52
N MET A 38 -13.00 -2.12 3.40
CA MET A 38 -12.39 -3.06 2.46
C MET A 38 -12.17 -4.45 3.02
N GLY A 39 -12.57 -4.69 4.28
CA GLY A 39 -12.44 -6.01 4.90
C GLY A 39 -11.01 -6.37 5.26
N ILE A 40 -10.20 -5.39 5.65
CA ILE A 40 -8.80 -5.57 6.04
C ILE A 40 -8.70 -5.51 7.56
N THR A 41 -8.20 -6.58 8.16
CA THR A 41 -8.00 -6.68 9.62
C THR A 41 -6.56 -6.39 10.03
N THR A 42 -5.61 -6.60 9.14
CA THR A 42 -4.21 -6.23 9.33
C THR A 42 -3.71 -5.53 8.07
N HIS A 43 -3.15 -4.34 8.22
CA HIS A 43 -2.53 -3.59 7.14
C HIS A 43 -1.24 -3.02 7.69
N ALA A 44 -0.13 -3.68 7.39
CA ALA A 44 1.18 -3.33 7.93
C ALA A 44 2.18 -3.14 6.80
N ALA A 45 3.14 -2.25 6.99
CA ALA A 45 4.16 -1.97 6.00
C ALA A 45 5.50 -1.71 6.68
N TRP A 46 6.57 -2.17 6.03
CA TRP A 46 7.95 -1.96 6.44
C TRP A 46 8.73 -1.34 5.29
N LEU A 47 9.72 -0.53 5.62
CA LEU A 47 10.71 -0.04 4.67
C LEU A 47 11.95 -0.92 4.75
N GLN A 48 12.34 -1.51 3.64
CA GLN A 48 13.58 -2.28 3.55
C GLN A 48 14.61 -1.53 2.72
N GLN A 49 15.82 -1.39 3.27
CA GLN A 49 16.98 -0.87 2.57
C GLN A 49 17.79 -2.01 1.99
N ASN A 50 18.11 -1.95 0.71
CA ASN A 50 18.90 -2.96 0.04
C ASN A 50 20.37 -2.56 -0.02
N PRO A 51 21.31 -3.54 -0.13
CA PRO A 51 22.73 -3.24 -0.18
C PRO A 51 23.16 -2.32 -1.33
N ASP A 52 22.41 -2.32 -2.44
CA ASP A 52 22.68 -1.47 -3.61
C ASP A 52 22.17 -0.03 -3.46
N GLY A 53 21.58 0.30 -2.30
CA GLY A 53 21.01 1.63 -2.03
C GLY A 53 19.55 1.80 -2.45
N SER A 54 18.96 0.81 -3.12
CA SER A 54 17.54 0.84 -3.44
C SER A 54 16.69 0.49 -2.20
N GLN A 55 15.39 0.78 -2.26
CA GLN A 55 14.47 0.55 -1.16
C GLN A 55 13.20 -0.11 -1.65
N LEU A 56 12.60 -0.92 -0.78
CA LEU A 56 11.28 -1.50 -1.01
C LEU A 56 10.35 -1.19 0.16
N ALA A 57 9.06 -1.14 -0.12
CA ALA A 57 8.04 -1.30 0.90
C ALA A 57 7.60 -2.77 0.92
N VAL A 58 7.59 -3.37 2.09
CA VAL A 58 7.03 -4.71 2.30
C VAL A 58 5.69 -4.53 2.99
N VAL A 59 4.62 -4.97 2.32
CA VAL A 59 3.25 -4.76 2.80
C VAL A 59 2.60 -6.10 3.08
N VAL A 60 1.97 -6.22 4.25
CA VAL A 60 1.19 -7.41 4.62
C VAL A 60 -0.25 -7.00 4.87
N LEU A 61 -1.17 -7.71 4.23
CA LEU A 61 -2.60 -7.52 4.38
C LEU A 61 -3.22 -8.82 4.87
N ASP A 62 -4.14 -8.73 5.83
CA ASP A 62 -4.95 -9.86 6.25
C ASP A 62 -6.41 -9.42 6.35
N GLY A 63 -7.32 -10.39 6.28
CA GLY A 63 -8.75 -10.16 6.35
C GLY A 63 -9.48 -10.70 5.12
N PRO A 64 -10.82 -10.74 5.16
CA PRO A 64 -11.61 -11.32 4.07
C PRO A 64 -11.48 -10.56 2.74
N GLY A 65 -11.11 -9.27 2.76
CA GLY A 65 -10.93 -8.46 1.56
C GLY A 65 -9.47 -8.32 1.09
N ALA A 66 -8.52 -9.01 1.74
CA ALA A 66 -7.09 -8.80 1.48
C ALA A 66 -6.71 -9.09 0.02
N SER A 67 -7.21 -10.19 -0.56
CA SER A 67 -6.88 -10.58 -1.94
C SER A 67 -7.43 -9.61 -2.99
N GLU A 68 -8.41 -8.78 -2.64
CA GLU A 68 -9.08 -7.86 -3.56
C GLU A 68 -8.71 -6.40 -3.29
N PHE A 69 -7.83 -6.14 -2.32
CA PHE A 69 -7.55 -4.79 -1.85
C PHE A 69 -7.11 -3.85 -2.98
N LEU A 70 -6.15 -4.27 -3.80
CA LEU A 70 -5.63 -3.41 -4.87
C LEU A 70 -6.72 -3.10 -5.91
N GLY A 71 -7.54 -4.09 -6.27
CA GLY A 71 -8.65 -3.88 -7.19
C GLY A 71 -9.71 -2.95 -6.63
N THR A 72 -10.03 -3.09 -5.35
CA THR A 72 -11.00 -2.23 -4.68
C THR A 72 -10.48 -0.79 -4.57
N LEU A 73 -9.20 -0.64 -4.21
CA LEU A 73 -8.55 0.67 -4.14
C LEU A 73 -8.53 1.36 -5.50
N ALA A 74 -8.28 0.60 -6.57
CA ALA A 74 -8.17 1.13 -7.92
C ALA A 74 -9.46 1.81 -8.40
N THR A 75 -10.62 1.38 -7.94
CA THR A 75 -11.93 1.88 -8.38
C THR A 75 -12.68 2.70 -7.34
N SER A 76 -12.12 2.88 -6.15
CA SER A 76 -12.82 3.60 -5.09
C SER A 76 -12.92 5.09 -5.38
N ASP A 77 -14.11 5.67 -5.11
CA ASP A 77 -14.39 7.10 -5.24
C ASP A 77 -14.31 7.85 -3.90
N HIS A 78 -14.04 7.16 -2.80
CA HIS A 78 -13.83 7.80 -1.50
C HIS A 78 -12.64 8.75 -1.56
N GLU A 79 -12.78 9.94 -0.94
CA GLU A 79 -11.71 10.95 -0.95
C GLU A 79 -10.41 10.40 -0.37
N PHE A 80 -10.48 9.76 0.80
CA PHE A 80 -9.29 9.19 1.43
C PHE A 80 -8.65 8.12 0.56
N ASP A 81 -9.44 7.24 -0.05
CA ASP A 81 -8.94 6.15 -0.90
C ASP A 81 -8.24 6.71 -2.14
N ARG A 82 -8.77 7.78 -2.73
CA ARG A 82 -8.14 8.47 -3.85
C ARG A 82 -6.81 9.10 -3.44
N TRP A 83 -6.77 9.71 -2.25
CA TRP A 83 -5.51 10.26 -1.69
C TRP A 83 -4.49 9.14 -1.45
N PHE A 84 -4.93 8.02 -0.86
CA PHE A 84 -4.07 6.86 -0.61
C PHE A 84 -3.50 6.30 -1.91
N ARG A 85 -4.37 6.07 -2.89
CA ARG A 85 -3.99 5.57 -4.23
C ARG A 85 -3.02 6.51 -4.93
N SER A 86 -3.27 7.80 -4.89
CA SER A 86 -2.42 8.83 -5.50
C SER A 86 -1.00 8.80 -4.94
N ASN A 87 -0.87 8.62 -3.64
CA ASN A 87 0.44 8.50 -2.99
C ASN A 87 1.15 7.21 -3.38
N VAL A 88 0.42 6.10 -3.47
CA VAL A 88 0.98 4.83 -3.93
C VAL A 88 1.55 4.98 -5.35
N GLU A 89 0.82 5.61 -6.25
CA GLU A 89 1.28 5.83 -7.63
C GLU A 89 2.45 6.79 -7.72
N ASP A 90 2.52 7.80 -6.84
CA ASP A 90 3.63 8.74 -6.80
C ASP A 90 4.93 8.09 -6.31
N ILE A 91 4.82 7.21 -5.32
CA ILE A 91 5.97 6.63 -4.62
C ILE A 91 6.47 5.36 -5.29
N HIS A 92 5.56 4.55 -5.80
CA HIS A 92 5.84 3.23 -6.35
C HIS A 92 5.65 3.19 -7.86
N PRO A 93 6.35 2.28 -8.59
CA PRO A 93 6.13 2.10 -10.03
C PRO A 93 4.83 1.30 -10.26
N MET A 94 3.70 1.84 -9.84
CA MET A 94 2.37 1.24 -9.97
C MET A 94 1.45 2.17 -10.73
N ASP A 95 0.57 1.57 -11.54
CA ASP A 95 -0.44 2.28 -12.31
C ASP A 95 -1.79 1.56 -12.11
N PHE A 96 -2.69 2.19 -11.35
CA PHE A 96 -4.00 1.62 -11.05
C PHE A 96 -4.97 1.65 -12.23
N SER A 97 -4.62 2.30 -13.34
CA SER A 97 -5.40 2.21 -14.58
C SER A 97 -5.11 0.92 -15.36
N ALA A 98 -4.00 0.24 -15.03
CA ALA A 98 -3.63 -1.05 -15.61
C ALA A 98 -4.06 -2.20 -14.69
N PRO A 99 -4.19 -3.45 -15.19
CA PRO A 99 -4.44 -4.60 -14.32
C PRO A 99 -3.34 -4.74 -13.27
N PRO A 100 -3.69 -5.11 -12.01
CA PRO A 100 -2.69 -5.30 -10.97
C PRO A 100 -1.76 -6.46 -11.31
N PRO A 101 -0.48 -6.40 -10.90
CA PRO A 101 0.42 -7.53 -11.07
C PRO A 101 -0.05 -8.73 -10.24
N PRO A 102 0.35 -9.96 -10.62
CA PRO A 102 0.03 -11.13 -9.80
C PRO A 102 0.58 -10.97 -8.38
N ALA A 103 -0.21 -11.37 -7.39
CA ALA A 103 0.25 -11.37 -6.01
C ALA A 103 1.36 -12.41 -5.82
N PRO A 104 2.32 -12.16 -4.91
CA PRO A 104 3.31 -13.17 -4.56
C PRO A 104 2.65 -14.44 -4.05
N VAL A 105 3.21 -15.58 -4.40
CA VAL A 105 2.70 -16.88 -4.04
C VAL A 105 3.41 -17.37 -2.77
N ARG A 106 2.62 -17.81 -1.79
CA ARG A 106 3.17 -18.36 -0.55
C ARG A 106 3.65 -19.79 -0.79
N PHE A 107 4.88 -20.07 -0.41
CA PHE A 107 5.48 -21.41 -0.53
C PHE A 107 5.57 -22.16 0.80
N PHE A 108 5.59 -21.43 1.90
CA PHE A 108 5.55 -22.06 3.22
C PHE A 108 5.04 -21.13 4.31
#